data_e9deced7ab65f43f0a4240172137bcaf
#
_entry.id   e9deced7ab65f43f0a4240172137bcaf
#
_cell.length_a   1.000
_cell.length_b   1.000
_cell.length_c   1.000
_cell.angle_alpha   90.00
_cell.angle_beta   90.00
_cell.angle_gamma   90.00
#
_symmetry.space_group_name_H-M   'P 1'
#
loop_
_entity.id
_entity.type
_entity.pdbx_description
1 polymer ?
#
loop_
_entity_poly.entity_id
_entity_poly.type
_entity_poly.pdbx_seq_one_letter_code
_entity_poly.pdbx_strand_id
1 'polypeptide(L)'
;MKRKLACLTSMALVTLLLTPLCVADTNNARMLKQQERYTLSLELEFTKKDQNAIEHAISVLFDVGPNGYATGFLVGNGLVMTAYHVISGNLSNTKKIMLGFRPEDELNVKVYIEGCRAKVIKVDKEADLALLEMCRNSKDAKPPTFQTSPTKDDKLVLIARPHGDKVISHGSFYGNYMLGNQEYWSVKIDSRDGFSGSPVYNSKAEVVGVFSGYDWSQKLALISPSIRAQKLLEDYHSTKP
;
A
#
# COMPACT_ATOMS: atom_id res chain seq x y z
N MET A 1 79.95 27.31 -13.83
CA MET A 1 78.95 26.42 -14.44
C MET A 1 77.88 26.19 -13.39
N LYS A 2 76.72 26.87 -13.51
CA LYS A 2 75.56 26.68 -12.63
C LYS A 2 74.39 26.21 -13.51
N ARG A 3 73.95 24.94 -13.43
CA ARG A 3 72.77 24.40 -14.07
C ARG A 3 71.56 24.79 -13.25
N LYS A 4 70.64 25.53 -13.84
CA LYS A 4 69.33 25.81 -13.28
C LYS A 4 68.38 24.65 -13.65
N LEU A 5 67.87 24.01 -12.63
CA LEU A 5 66.84 22.99 -12.74
C LEU A 5 65.47 23.68 -12.81
N ALA A 6 64.80 23.58 -13.95
CA ALA A 6 63.43 24.08 -14.09
C ALA A 6 62.45 23.03 -13.55
N CYS A 7 61.73 23.40 -12.51
CA CYS A 7 60.65 22.60 -11.97
C CYS A 7 59.37 22.88 -12.75
N LEU A 8 58.94 21.92 -13.61
CA LEU A 8 57.64 21.94 -14.27
C LEU A 8 56.60 21.43 -13.28
N THR A 9 55.87 22.37 -12.74
CA THR A 9 54.64 22.06 -11.98
C THR A 9 53.52 21.70 -12.97
N SER A 10 53.29 20.42 -13.14
CA SER A 10 52.08 19.91 -13.81
C SER A 10 50.85 20.14 -12.94
N MET A 11 50.10 21.17 -13.24
CA MET A 11 48.76 21.37 -12.65
C MET A 11 47.81 20.36 -13.29
N ALA A 12 47.59 19.23 -12.63
CA ALA A 12 46.52 18.31 -12.98
C ALA A 12 45.18 18.99 -12.66
N LEU A 13 44.47 19.39 -13.72
CA LEU A 13 43.11 19.88 -13.67
C LEU A 13 42.21 18.68 -13.33
N VAL A 14 41.98 18.42 -12.06
CA VAL A 14 40.95 17.47 -11.60
C VAL A 14 39.61 18.14 -11.83
N THR A 15 39.05 17.95 -13.02
CA THR A 15 37.62 18.23 -13.29
C THR A 15 36.78 17.31 -12.40
N LEU A 16 36.28 17.87 -11.32
CA LEU A 16 35.32 17.26 -10.43
C LEU A 16 34.01 17.10 -11.26
N LEU A 17 33.87 15.96 -11.94
CA LEU A 17 32.58 15.49 -12.45
C LEU A 17 31.72 15.18 -11.23
N LEU A 18 31.13 16.21 -10.61
CA LEU A 18 30.06 16.10 -9.64
C LEU A 18 28.89 15.45 -10.35
N THR A 19 28.79 14.17 -10.12
CA THR A 19 27.82 13.28 -10.73
C THR A 19 26.40 13.73 -10.35
N PRO A 20 25.50 13.91 -11.34
CA PRO A 20 24.08 14.20 -11.08
C PRO A 20 23.36 13.08 -10.32
N LEU A 21 24.01 11.94 -10.09
CA LEU A 21 23.50 10.79 -9.33
C LEU A 21 23.16 11.11 -7.86
N CYS A 22 23.89 11.99 -7.21
CA CYS A 22 23.66 12.29 -5.79
C CYS A 22 22.38 13.14 -5.55
N VAL A 23 22.03 14.00 -6.50
CA VAL A 23 20.86 14.87 -6.39
C VAL A 23 19.55 14.11 -6.68
N ALA A 24 19.59 13.18 -7.63
CA ALA A 24 18.43 12.33 -7.94
C ALA A 24 18.07 11.40 -6.78
N ASP A 25 19.05 10.84 -6.10
CA ASP A 25 18.85 9.91 -4.98
C ASP A 25 18.23 10.60 -3.75
N THR A 26 18.67 11.83 -3.47
CA THR A 26 18.10 12.63 -2.36
C THR A 26 16.65 13.07 -2.62
N ASN A 27 16.29 13.40 -3.86
CA ASN A 27 14.92 13.75 -4.23
C ASN A 27 13.98 12.54 -4.12
N ASN A 28 14.40 11.37 -4.58
CA ASN A 28 13.62 10.14 -4.50
C ASN A 28 13.39 9.71 -3.03
N ALA A 29 14.42 9.78 -2.20
CA ALA A 29 14.30 9.53 -0.76
C ALA A 29 13.31 10.49 -0.07
N ARG A 30 13.34 11.78 -0.46
CA ARG A 30 12.40 12.78 0.05
C ARG A 30 10.95 12.50 -0.40
N MET A 31 10.75 12.12 -1.65
CA MET A 31 9.43 11.76 -2.18
C MET A 31 8.87 10.52 -1.47
N LEU A 32 9.66 9.46 -1.30
CA LEU A 32 9.27 8.27 -0.54
C LEU A 32 8.89 8.63 0.91
N LYS A 33 9.67 9.48 1.57
CA LYS A 33 9.37 9.96 2.92
C LYS A 33 8.04 10.76 2.98
N GLN A 34 7.67 11.43 1.90
CA GLN A 34 6.36 12.07 1.79
C GLN A 34 5.24 11.03 1.68
N GLN A 35 5.43 9.96 0.89
CA GLN A 35 4.46 8.87 0.73
C GLN A 35 4.24 8.08 2.04
N GLU A 36 5.25 8.00 2.91
CA GLU A 36 5.09 7.43 4.25
C GLU A 36 4.00 8.13 5.08
N ARG A 37 3.82 9.44 4.92
CA ARG A 37 2.79 10.22 5.61
C ARG A 37 1.38 9.96 5.08
N TYR A 38 1.31 9.54 3.82
CA TYR A 38 0.04 9.25 3.15
C TYR A 38 -0.38 7.78 3.28
N THR A 39 0.49 6.94 3.86
CA THR A 39 0.16 5.55 4.17
C THR A 39 -0.48 5.50 5.56
N LEU A 40 -1.66 4.92 5.66
CA LEU A 40 -2.53 4.94 6.82
C LEU A 40 -2.74 3.53 7.37
N SER A 41 -2.88 3.42 8.69
CA SER A 41 -3.40 2.21 9.32
C SER A 41 -4.92 2.18 9.17
N LEU A 42 -5.44 1.03 8.78
CA LEU A 42 -6.87 0.74 8.78
C LEU A 42 -7.16 -0.18 9.95
N GLU A 43 -8.04 0.25 10.84
CA GLU A 43 -8.56 -0.56 11.92
C GLU A 43 -9.89 -1.19 11.47
N LEU A 44 -10.01 -2.50 11.64
CA LEU A 44 -11.14 -3.28 11.14
C LEU A 44 -11.94 -3.85 12.30
N GLU A 45 -13.24 -3.63 12.30
CA GLU A 45 -14.20 -4.24 13.22
C GLU A 45 -15.03 -5.25 12.44
N PHE A 46 -14.78 -6.54 12.71
CA PHE A 46 -15.56 -7.63 12.15
C PHE A 46 -16.70 -7.98 13.09
N THR A 47 -17.92 -8.07 12.55
CA THR A 47 -19.14 -8.46 13.27
C THR A 47 -19.92 -9.47 12.44
N LYS A 48 -20.68 -10.37 13.09
CA LYS A 48 -21.61 -11.26 12.38
C LYS A 48 -22.68 -10.45 11.66
N LYS A 49 -23.08 -10.88 10.48
CA LYS A 49 -24.22 -10.28 9.76
C LYS A 49 -25.56 -10.57 10.48
N ASP A 50 -25.75 -11.81 10.89
CA ASP A 50 -27.01 -12.28 11.51
C ASP A 50 -26.81 -12.42 13.03
N GLN A 51 -26.74 -11.29 13.72
CA GLN A 51 -26.75 -11.25 15.19
C GLN A 51 -28.19 -11.28 15.69
N ASN A 52 -28.48 -12.17 16.65
CA ASN A 52 -29.73 -12.07 17.39
C ASN A 52 -29.67 -10.88 18.39
N ALA A 53 -30.84 -10.45 18.91
CA ALA A 53 -30.90 -9.28 19.78
C ALA A 53 -30.02 -9.37 21.04
N ILE A 54 -29.81 -10.58 21.55
CA ILE A 54 -28.96 -10.86 22.72
C ILE A 54 -27.47 -10.74 22.35
N GLU A 55 -27.04 -11.33 21.25
CA GLU A 55 -25.68 -11.21 20.74
C GLU A 55 -25.34 -9.76 20.41
N HIS A 56 -26.29 -9.01 19.85
CA HIS A 56 -26.12 -7.59 19.59
C HIS A 56 -25.97 -6.79 20.89
N ALA A 57 -26.81 -7.04 21.90
CA ALA A 57 -26.71 -6.38 23.21
C ALA A 57 -25.38 -6.70 23.91
N ILE A 58 -24.91 -7.96 23.81
CA ILE A 58 -23.62 -8.38 24.35
C ILE A 58 -22.47 -7.70 23.60
N SER A 59 -22.51 -7.62 22.27
CA SER A 59 -21.47 -6.96 21.47
C SER A 59 -21.38 -5.45 21.75
N VAL A 60 -22.48 -4.79 22.08
CA VAL A 60 -22.51 -3.37 22.48
C VAL A 60 -21.98 -3.18 23.91
N LEU A 61 -22.25 -4.11 24.82
CA LEU A 61 -21.77 -4.06 26.22
C LEU A 61 -20.25 -4.38 26.32
N PHE A 62 -19.75 -5.24 25.46
CA PHE A 62 -18.35 -5.58 25.34
C PHE A 62 -17.80 -5.06 24.01
N ASP A 63 -17.84 -3.74 23.82
CA ASP A 63 -17.23 -3.08 22.67
C ASP A 63 -15.72 -3.42 22.68
N VAL A 64 -15.38 -4.50 21.97
CA VAL A 64 -14.02 -5.07 21.98
C VAL A 64 -13.08 -4.22 21.12
N GLY A 65 -13.62 -3.20 20.43
CA GLY A 65 -12.86 -2.35 19.51
C GLY A 65 -12.40 -3.10 18.25
N PRO A 66 -11.49 -2.53 17.50
CA PRO A 66 -10.96 -3.12 16.29
C PRO A 66 -10.30 -4.47 16.56
N ASN A 67 -10.68 -5.50 15.81
CA ASN A 67 -10.16 -6.86 15.92
C ASN A 67 -9.37 -7.32 14.68
N GLY A 68 -9.09 -6.39 13.76
CA GLY A 68 -8.25 -6.61 12.59
C GLY A 68 -7.58 -5.32 12.14
N TYR A 69 -6.52 -5.48 11.36
CA TYR A 69 -5.74 -4.35 10.84
C TYR A 69 -5.36 -4.59 9.39
N ALA A 70 -5.25 -3.50 8.66
CA ALA A 70 -4.78 -3.46 7.29
C ALA A 70 -4.10 -2.11 7.01
N THR A 71 -3.68 -1.91 5.80
CA THR A 71 -3.07 -0.68 5.34
C THR A 71 -3.90 -0.07 4.21
N GLY A 72 -3.90 1.24 4.12
CA GLY A 72 -4.40 2.01 2.98
C GLY A 72 -3.50 3.20 2.72
N PHE A 73 -3.74 3.91 1.65
CA PHE A 73 -2.98 5.12 1.34
C PHE A 73 -3.86 6.17 0.66
N LEU A 74 -3.54 7.43 0.94
CA LEU A 74 -4.25 8.57 0.36
C LEU A 74 -3.98 8.66 -1.14
N VAL A 75 -5.06 8.75 -1.92
CA VAL A 75 -5.05 8.91 -3.38
C VAL A 75 -5.73 10.21 -3.83
N GLY A 76 -6.15 11.03 -2.87
CA GLY A 76 -6.80 12.32 -3.09
C GLY A 76 -7.26 12.92 -1.77
N ASN A 77 -7.98 14.05 -1.83
CA ASN A 77 -8.52 14.72 -0.65
C ASN A 77 -9.54 13.84 0.08
N GLY A 78 -9.11 13.20 1.17
CA GLY A 78 -9.96 12.31 1.94
C GLY A 78 -10.26 10.96 1.27
N LEU A 79 -9.65 10.64 0.13
CA LEU A 79 -9.80 9.37 -0.54
C LEU A 79 -8.64 8.43 -0.18
N VAL A 80 -8.97 7.22 0.24
CA VAL A 80 -8.02 6.18 0.62
C VAL A 80 -8.24 4.95 -0.24
N MET A 81 -7.16 4.44 -0.84
CA MET A 81 -7.16 3.18 -1.55
C MET A 81 -6.65 2.07 -0.65
N THR A 82 -7.26 0.90 -0.76
CA THR A 82 -6.86 -0.35 -0.08
C THR A 82 -7.26 -1.56 -0.92
N ALA A 83 -6.98 -2.77 -0.44
CA ALA A 83 -7.44 -3.99 -1.08
C ALA A 83 -8.93 -4.27 -0.78
N TYR A 84 -9.66 -4.83 -1.75
CA TYR A 84 -11.08 -5.15 -1.60
C TYR A 84 -11.33 -6.21 -0.51
N HIS A 85 -10.48 -7.24 -0.42
CA HIS A 85 -10.64 -8.28 0.58
C HIS A 85 -10.59 -7.75 2.02
N VAL A 86 -9.94 -6.60 2.27
CA VAL A 86 -9.90 -5.92 3.57
C VAL A 86 -11.30 -5.53 4.05
N ILE A 87 -12.17 -5.16 3.11
CA ILE A 87 -13.52 -4.65 3.39
C ILE A 87 -14.65 -5.64 3.08
N SER A 88 -14.31 -6.80 2.52
CA SER A 88 -15.31 -7.77 2.04
C SER A 88 -15.93 -8.63 3.14
N GLY A 89 -15.27 -8.74 4.30
CA GLY A 89 -15.65 -9.69 5.33
C GLY A 89 -15.32 -11.16 5.01
N ASN A 90 -14.73 -11.43 3.85
CA ASN A 90 -14.35 -12.78 3.42
C ASN A 90 -13.00 -13.15 4.05
N LEU A 91 -13.05 -13.69 5.25
CA LEU A 91 -11.89 -14.23 5.94
C LEU A 91 -11.76 -15.74 5.72
N SER A 92 -10.53 -16.24 5.72
CA SER A 92 -10.29 -17.69 5.77
C SER A 92 -10.88 -18.28 7.06
N ASN A 93 -11.25 -19.56 7.02
CA ASN A 93 -11.79 -20.25 8.19
C ASN A 93 -10.87 -20.15 9.41
N THR A 94 -9.56 -20.27 9.20
CA THR A 94 -8.56 -20.11 10.26
C THR A 94 -8.62 -18.71 10.87
N LYS A 95 -8.69 -17.65 10.05
CA LYS A 95 -8.79 -16.28 10.53
C LYS A 95 -10.10 -16.01 11.27
N LYS A 96 -11.23 -16.55 10.78
CA LYS A 96 -12.53 -16.48 11.47
C LYS A 96 -12.44 -17.09 12.88
N ILE A 97 -11.90 -18.30 12.98
CA ILE A 97 -11.74 -19.00 14.27
C ILE A 97 -10.84 -18.20 15.22
N MET A 98 -9.72 -17.66 14.74
CA MET A 98 -8.81 -16.82 15.55
C MET A 98 -9.50 -15.55 16.10
N LEU A 99 -10.48 -15.01 15.37
CA LEU A 99 -11.29 -13.86 15.79
C LEU A 99 -12.53 -14.25 16.60
N GLY A 100 -12.72 -15.54 16.90
CA GLY A 100 -13.86 -16.03 17.69
C GLY A 100 -15.14 -16.25 16.90
N PHE A 101 -15.07 -16.25 15.57
CA PHE A 101 -16.18 -16.56 14.68
C PHE A 101 -16.19 -18.04 14.26
N ARG A 102 -17.34 -18.54 13.82
CA ARG A 102 -17.44 -19.86 13.21
C ARG A 102 -17.04 -19.77 11.73
N PRO A 103 -16.57 -20.88 11.12
CA PRO A 103 -16.23 -20.91 9.69
C PRO A 103 -17.39 -20.49 8.77
N GLU A 104 -18.63 -20.85 9.13
CA GLU A 104 -19.86 -20.56 8.41
C GLU A 104 -20.38 -19.13 8.61
N ASP A 105 -19.92 -18.40 9.62
CA ASP A 105 -20.39 -17.03 9.90
C ASP A 105 -20.11 -16.10 8.71
N GLU A 106 -21.11 -15.38 8.26
CA GLU A 106 -20.93 -14.24 7.37
C GLU A 106 -20.62 -12.99 8.19
N LEU A 107 -19.64 -12.22 7.74
CA LEU A 107 -19.14 -11.08 8.49
C LEU A 107 -19.41 -9.75 7.77
N ASN A 108 -19.79 -8.75 8.56
CA ASN A 108 -19.71 -7.34 8.19
C ASN A 108 -18.35 -6.78 8.63
N VAL A 109 -17.86 -5.78 7.90
CA VAL A 109 -16.64 -5.06 8.25
C VAL A 109 -16.95 -3.58 8.34
N LYS A 110 -16.57 -2.97 9.45
CA LYS A 110 -16.44 -1.51 9.58
C LYS A 110 -14.96 -1.16 9.54
N VAL A 111 -14.62 -0.14 8.78
CA VAL A 111 -13.25 0.34 8.64
C VAL A 111 -13.13 1.68 9.34
N TYR A 112 -12.15 1.82 10.21
CA TYR A 112 -11.83 3.07 10.87
C TYR A 112 -10.46 3.56 10.43
N ILE A 113 -10.35 4.85 10.21
CA ILE A 113 -9.13 5.55 9.85
C ILE A 113 -8.98 6.73 10.82
N GLU A 114 -7.88 6.74 11.59
CA GLU A 114 -7.66 7.76 12.62
C GLU A 114 -8.86 7.90 13.59
N GLY A 115 -9.41 6.75 14.02
CA GLY A 115 -10.54 6.67 14.95
C GLY A 115 -11.89 7.07 14.36
N CYS A 116 -12.00 7.27 13.05
CA CYS A 116 -13.24 7.65 12.40
C CYS A 116 -13.64 6.65 11.33
N ARG A 117 -14.95 6.29 11.31
CA ARG A 117 -15.48 5.31 10.37
C ARG A 117 -15.42 5.83 8.93
N ALA A 118 -14.69 5.12 8.08
CA ALA A 118 -14.62 5.38 6.65
C ALA A 118 -15.84 4.80 5.91
N LYS A 119 -16.17 5.40 4.78
CA LYS A 119 -17.24 4.96 3.88
C LYS A 119 -16.64 4.30 2.65
N VAL A 120 -17.07 3.10 2.31
CA VAL A 120 -16.74 2.47 1.03
C VAL A 120 -17.51 3.20 -0.07
N ILE A 121 -16.80 3.71 -1.08
CA ILE A 121 -17.40 4.49 -2.17
C ILE A 121 -17.33 3.80 -3.51
N LYS A 122 -16.29 3.01 -3.79
CA LYS A 122 -16.15 2.26 -5.03
C LYS A 122 -15.25 1.04 -4.83
N VAL A 123 -15.52 -0.03 -5.58
CA VAL A 123 -14.69 -1.25 -5.54
C VAL A 123 -14.45 -1.79 -6.94
N ASP A 124 -13.30 -2.42 -7.12
CA ASP A 124 -12.99 -3.30 -8.24
C ASP A 124 -12.66 -4.69 -7.65
N LYS A 125 -13.66 -5.58 -7.66
CA LYS A 125 -13.52 -6.92 -7.05
C LYS A 125 -12.54 -7.81 -7.81
N GLU A 126 -12.48 -7.65 -9.14
CA GLU A 126 -11.59 -8.43 -10.00
C GLU A 126 -10.12 -8.04 -9.80
N ALA A 127 -9.86 -6.76 -9.54
CA ALA A 127 -8.52 -6.29 -9.23
C ALA A 127 -8.21 -6.29 -7.73
N ASP A 128 -9.12 -6.76 -6.87
CA ASP A 128 -8.99 -6.70 -5.41
C ASP A 128 -8.68 -5.28 -4.90
N LEU A 129 -9.41 -4.25 -5.37
CA LEU A 129 -9.23 -2.86 -4.99
C LEU A 129 -10.49 -2.25 -4.39
N ALA A 130 -10.32 -1.37 -3.43
CA ALA A 130 -11.38 -0.59 -2.83
C ALA A 130 -10.96 0.87 -2.61
N LEU A 131 -11.91 1.78 -2.82
CA LEU A 131 -11.78 3.19 -2.56
C LEU A 131 -12.68 3.58 -1.39
N LEU A 132 -12.10 4.20 -0.38
CA LEU A 132 -12.76 4.63 0.84
C LEU A 132 -12.76 6.16 0.91
N GLU A 133 -13.79 6.72 1.52
CA GLU A 133 -13.86 8.13 1.88
C GLU A 133 -13.65 8.28 3.39
N MET A 134 -12.68 9.09 3.78
CA MET A 134 -12.46 9.43 5.19
C MET A 134 -13.54 10.40 5.67
N CYS A 135 -13.87 10.34 6.94
CA CYS A 135 -14.78 11.32 7.58
C CYS A 135 -14.14 12.71 7.75
N ARG A 136 -12.82 12.81 7.67
CA ARG A 136 -12.07 14.07 7.74
C ARG A 136 -11.28 14.26 6.46
N ASN A 137 -11.42 15.44 5.86
CA ASN A 137 -10.65 15.76 4.66
C ASN A 137 -9.19 16.04 5.02
N SER A 138 -8.29 15.31 4.41
CA SER A 138 -6.86 15.61 4.42
C SER A 138 -6.56 16.63 3.31
N LYS A 139 -6.56 17.92 3.65
CA LYS A 139 -6.45 19.02 2.66
C LYS A 139 -5.10 19.08 1.94
N ASP A 140 -4.07 18.40 2.45
CA ASP A 140 -2.69 18.54 1.96
C ASP A 140 -2.15 17.30 1.22
N ALA A 141 -2.99 16.29 1.01
CA ALA A 141 -2.55 15.08 0.33
C ALA A 141 -2.44 15.33 -1.18
N LYS A 142 -1.23 15.27 -1.70
CA LYS A 142 -1.00 15.20 -3.15
C LYS A 142 -1.26 13.77 -3.60
N PRO A 143 -2.14 13.56 -4.59
CA PRO A 143 -2.33 12.22 -5.17
C PRO A 143 -0.99 11.66 -5.62
N PRO A 144 -0.72 10.35 -5.38
CA PRO A 144 0.47 9.72 -5.93
C PRO A 144 0.35 9.61 -7.45
N THR A 145 1.48 9.57 -8.12
CA THR A 145 1.55 9.16 -9.53
C THR A 145 1.60 7.65 -9.62
N PHE A 146 1.15 7.09 -10.76
CA PHE A 146 1.11 5.65 -11.00
C PHE A 146 2.08 5.27 -12.11
N GLN A 147 2.87 4.21 -11.89
CA GLN A 147 3.68 3.58 -12.93
C GLN A 147 2.92 2.39 -13.50
N THR A 148 2.52 2.46 -14.76
CA THR A 148 1.67 1.45 -15.40
C THR A 148 2.42 0.33 -16.14
N SER A 149 3.75 0.40 -16.21
CA SER A 149 4.58 -0.55 -16.96
C SER A 149 5.91 -0.79 -16.23
N PRO A 150 5.91 -1.51 -15.10
CA PRO A 150 7.15 -1.87 -14.42
C PRO A 150 7.93 -2.88 -15.25
N THR A 151 9.25 -2.81 -15.17
CA THR A 151 10.17 -3.74 -15.81
C THR A 151 10.73 -4.73 -14.80
N LYS A 152 11.12 -5.92 -15.28
CA LYS A 152 11.71 -6.95 -14.44
C LYS A 152 12.93 -6.39 -13.68
N ASP A 153 13.02 -6.74 -12.41
CA ASP A 153 14.06 -6.32 -11.47
C ASP A 153 14.04 -4.82 -11.08
N ASP A 154 13.01 -4.04 -11.50
CA ASP A 154 12.80 -2.71 -10.95
C ASP A 154 12.77 -2.76 -9.42
N LYS A 155 13.57 -1.90 -8.79
CA LYS A 155 13.61 -1.80 -7.31
C LYS A 155 12.31 -1.22 -6.79
N LEU A 156 11.71 -1.92 -5.85
CA LEU A 156 10.42 -1.59 -5.26
C LEU A 156 10.50 -1.43 -3.74
N VAL A 157 9.62 -0.60 -3.22
CA VAL A 157 9.47 -0.32 -1.79
C VAL A 157 8.00 -0.44 -1.43
N LEU A 158 7.68 -1.35 -0.52
CA LEU A 158 6.36 -1.43 0.10
C LEU A 158 6.37 -0.65 1.40
N ILE A 159 5.35 0.17 1.62
CA ILE A 159 5.15 0.91 2.87
C ILE A 159 3.84 0.43 3.49
N ALA A 160 3.92 -0.17 4.67
CA ALA A 160 2.76 -0.67 5.41
C ALA A 160 2.63 -0.01 6.78
N ARG A 161 1.41 -0.08 7.36
CA ARG A 161 1.12 0.39 8.71
C ARG A 161 0.29 -0.62 9.51
N PRO A 162 0.78 -1.87 9.69
CA PRO A 162 0.10 -2.83 10.56
C PRO A 162 0.07 -2.26 11.99
N HIS A 163 -1.11 -2.29 12.62
CA HIS A 163 -1.31 -1.79 14.00
C HIS A 163 -0.82 -0.35 14.25
N GLY A 164 -0.74 0.49 13.21
CA GLY A 164 -0.23 1.86 13.31
C GLY A 164 1.28 1.99 13.11
N ASP A 165 2.05 0.93 13.32
CA ASP A 165 3.49 0.93 13.16
C ASP A 165 3.90 0.97 11.69
N LYS A 166 4.89 1.81 11.38
CA LYS A 166 5.42 1.88 10.03
C LYS A 166 6.38 0.74 9.76
N VAL A 167 6.12 0.00 8.69
CA VAL A 167 7.02 -1.04 8.16
C VAL A 167 7.35 -0.72 6.72
N ILE A 168 8.65 -0.77 6.39
CA ILE A 168 9.15 -0.59 5.03
C ILE A 168 9.83 -1.89 4.62
N SER A 169 9.40 -2.43 3.48
CA SER A 169 10.00 -3.63 2.87
C SER A 169 10.51 -3.31 1.48
N HIS A 170 11.71 -3.80 1.17
CA HIS A 170 12.36 -3.59 -0.12
C HIS A 170 12.36 -4.87 -0.93
N GLY A 171 12.28 -4.72 -2.24
CA GLY A 171 12.34 -5.86 -3.15
C GLY A 171 12.41 -5.45 -4.60
N SER A 172 11.92 -6.30 -5.50
CA SER A 172 11.94 -6.04 -6.93
C SER A 172 10.73 -6.63 -7.64
N PHE A 173 10.40 -6.03 -8.78
CA PHE A 173 9.36 -6.55 -9.67
C PHE A 173 9.83 -7.87 -10.29
N TYR A 174 8.93 -8.86 -10.29
CA TYR A 174 9.26 -10.19 -10.84
C TYR A 174 8.56 -10.46 -12.17
N GLY A 175 7.28 -10.10 -12.31
CA GLY A 175 6.50 -10.28 -13.53
C GLY A 175 5.00 -10.37 -13.31
N ASN A 176 4.27 -10.72 -14.36
CA ASN A 176 2.83 -10.97 -14.29
C ASN A 176 2.56 -12.29 -13.56
N TYR A 177 1.43 -12.36 -12.89
CA TYR A 177 1.00 -13.52 -12.12
C TYR A 177 -0.51 -13.72 -12.29
N MET A 178 -0.93 -14.95 -12.60
CA MET A 178 -2.34 -15.32 -12.70
C MET A 178 -2.74 -16.17 -11.50
N LEU A 179 -3.75 -15.73 -10.76
CA LEU A 179 -4.39 -16.49 -9.70
C LEU A 179 -5.84 -16.76 -10.07
N GLY A 180 -6.12 -17.97 -10.54
CA GLY A 180 -7.40 -18.26 -11.19
C GLY A 180 -7.56 -17.39 -12.45
N ASN A 181 -8.64 -16.59 -12.50
CA ASN A 181 -8.92 -15.66 -13.60
C ASN A 181 -8.48 -14.22 -13.30
N GLN A 182 -7.82 -13.98 -12.16
CA GLN A 182 -7.39 -12.65 -11.76
C GLN A 182 -5.93 -12.44 -12.12
N GLU A 183 -5.65 -11.29 -12.72
CA GLU A 183 -4.29 -10.87 -13.05
C GLU A 183 -3.72 -10.01 -11.92
N TYR A 184 -2.56 -10.40 -11.44
CA TYR A 184 -1.73 -9.67 -10.48
C TYR A 184 -0.35 -9.42 -11.06
N TRP A 185 0.36 -8.51 -10.45
CA TRP A 185 1.81 -8.42 -10.59
C TRP A 185 2.47 -9.07 -9.38
N SER A 186 3.55 -9.79 -9.62
CA SER A 186 4.32 -10.44 -8.57
C SER A 186 5.61 -9.67 -8.27
N VAL A 187 5.94 -9.59 -6.99
CA VAL A 187 7.10 -8.87 -6.50
C VAL A 187 7.83 -9.67 -5.42
N LYS A 188 9.16 -9.58 -5.40
CA LYS A 188 10.00 -10.23 -4.39
C LYS A 188 10.09 -9.34 -3.15
N ILE A 189 9.04 -9.32 -2.36
CA ILE A 189 8.92 -8.57 -1.10
C ILE A 189 8.36 -9.51 -0.05
N ASP A 190 8.94 -9.53 1.15
CA ASP A 190 8.39 -10.28 2.27
C ASP A 190 7.07 -9.71 2.72
N SER A 191 6.16 -10.58 3.15
CA SER A 191 4.81 -10.23 3.59
C SER A 191 4.60 -10.52 5.07
N ARG A 192 3.72 -9.72 5.69
CA ARG A 192 3.24 -9.91 7.07
C ARG A 192 1.77 -9.55 7.16
N ASP A 193 1.11 -10.01 8.23
CA ASP A 193 -0.25 -9.60 8.54
C ASP A 193 -0.36 -8.07 8.66
N GLY A 194 -1.45 -7.51 8.13
CA GLY A 194 -1.68 -6.08 8.08
C GLY A 194 -1.08 -5.35 6.87
N PHE A 195 -0.35 -6.05 5.97
CA PHE A 195 0.17 -5.45 4.73
C PHE A 195 -0.90 -5.29 3.64
N SER A 196 -2.02 -6.00 3.73
CA SER A 196 -3.14 -5.87 2.78
C SER A 196 -3.51 -4.41 2.54
N GLY A 197 -3.56 -4.01 1.27
CA GLY A 197 -3.85 -2.64 0.84
C GLY A 197 -2.66 -1.68 0.86
N SER A 198 -1.45 -2.15 1.21
CA SER A 198 -0.23 -1.32 1.20
C SER A 198 0.15 -0.90 -0.21
N PRO A 199 0.54 0.37 -0.41
CA PRO A 199 1.12 0.81 -1.66
C PRO A 199 2.52 0.24 -1.87
N VAL A 200 2.82 -0.12 -3.11
CA VAL A 200 4.16 -0.50 -3.55
C VAL A 200 4.66 0.54 -4.53
N TYR A 201 5.82 1.13 -4.24
CA TYR A 201 6.41 2.23 -4.98
C TYR A 201 7.67 1.81 -5.72
N ASN A 202 7.94 2.47 -6.84
CA ASN A 202 9.25 2.44 -7.48
C ASN A 202 10.22 3.47 -6.87
N SER A 203 11.43 3.55 -7.42
CA SER A 203 12.47 4.52 -6.98
C SER A 203 12.09 6.00 -7.19
N LYS A 204 11.08 6.29 -8.02
CA LYS A 204 10.55 7.63 -8.25
C LYS A 204 9.36 7.97 -7.34
N ALA A 205 9.03 7.09 -6.38
CA ALA A 205 7.84 7.17 -5.53
C ALA A 205 6.50 7.14 -6.30
N GLU A 206 6.48 6.52 -7.48
CA GLU A 206 5.27 6.23 -8.24
C GLU A 206 4.68 4.90 -7.75
N VAL A 207 3.37 4.81 -7.61
CA VAL A 207 2.69 3.57 -7.22
C VAL A 207 2.74 2.57 -8.36
N VAL A 208 3.34 1.41 -8.10
CA VAL A 208 3.39 0.27 -9.03
C VAL A 208 2.20 -0.65 -8.81
N GLY A 209 1.68 -0.73 -7.61
CA GLY A 209 0.51 -1.54 -7.29
C GLY A 209 0.13 -1.48 -5.82
N VAL A 210 -0.92 -2.22 -5.49
CA VAL A 210 -1.50 -2.32 -4.15
C VAL A 210 -1.35 -3.76 -3.65
N PHE A 211 -0.77 -3.96 -2.49
CA PHE A 211 -0.55 -5.30 -1.94
C PHE A 211 -1.88 -6.02 -1.69
N SER A 212 -2.04 -7.19 -2.27
CA SER A 212 -3.25 -8.00 -2.26
C SER A 212 -3.07 -9.32 -1.53
N GLY A 213 -1.93 -9.98 -1.66
CA GLY A 213 -1.71 -11.28 -1.08
C GLY A 213 -0.29 -11.78 -1.18
N TYR A 214 -0.07 -13.04 -0.77
CA TYR A 214 1.24 -13.65 -0.78
C TYR A 214 1.17 -15.12 -1.21
N ASP A 215 1.92 -15.47 -2.24
CA ASP A 215 2.12 -16.87 -2.61
C ASP A 215 3.28 -17.46 -1.80
N TRP A 216 2.92 -18.26 -0.80
CA TRP A 216 3.89 -18.91 0.09
C TRP A 216 4.76 -19.95 -0.61
N SER A 217 4.24 -20.56 -1.68
CA SER A 217 4.96 -21.62 -2.42
C SER A 217 6.10 -21.02 -3.24
N GLN A 218 5.88 -19.87 -3.86
CA GLN A 218 6.86 -19.16 -4.69
C GLN A 218 7.59 -18.04 -3.93
N LYS A 219 7.14 -17.72 -2.71
CA LYS A 219 7.63 -16.60 -1.89
C LYS A 219 7.54 -15.26 -2.65
N LEU A 220 6.39 -15.03 -3.26
CA LEU A 220 6.09 -13.82 -4.02
C LEU A 220 4.91 -13.08 -3.40
N ALA A 221 5.08 -11.79 -3.20
CA ALA A 221 3.96 -10.90 -2.91
C ALA A 221 3.19 -10.61 -4.20
N LEU A 222 1.86 -10.62 -4.12
CA LEU A 222 0.95 -10.32 -5.20
C LEU A 222 0.41 -8.91 -5.00
N ILE A 223 0.52 -8.09 -6.04
CA ILE A 223 0.02 -6.72 -6.03
C ILE A 223 -1.02 -6.54 -7.14
N SER A 224 -2.09 -5.84 -6.82
CA SER A 224 -3.04 -5.37 -7.83
C SER A 224 -2.35 -4.31 -8.69
N PRO A 225 -2.33 -4.45 -10.02
CA PRO A 225 -1.61 -3.54 -10.90
C PRO A 225 -2.06 -2.08 -10.76
N SER A 226 -1.12 -1.16 -10.77
CA SER A 226 -1.38 0.29 -10.67
C SER A 226 -2.32 0.82 -11.75
N ILE A 227 -2.31 0.22 -12.94
CA ILE A 227 -3.23 0.58 -14.04
C ILE A 227 -4.70 0.36 -13.63
N ARG A 228 -4.99 -0.69 -12.85
CA ARG A 228 -6.34 -0.94 -12.32
C ARG A 228 -6.70 0.05 -11.21
N ALA A 229 -5.72 0.40 -10.36
CA ALA A 229 -5.87 1.41 -9.33
C ALA A 229 -6.14 2.80 -9.91
N GLN A 230 -5.41 3.18 -10.94
CA GLN A 230 -5.63 4.43 -11.68
C GLN A 230 -7.03 4.45 -12.32
N LYS A 231 -7.42 3.37 -13.00
CA LYS A 231 -8.74 3.25 -13.61
C LYS A 231 -9.86 3.37 -12.58
N LEU A 232 -9.74 2.76 -11.41
CA LEU A 232 -10.74 2.87 -10.35
C LEU A 232 -10.95 4.32 -9.89
N LEU A 233 -9.87 5.11 -9.82
CA LEU A 233 -9.92 6.54 -9.51
C LEU A 233 -10.56 7.36 -10.63
N GLU A 234 -10.17 7.12 -11.88
CA GLU A 234 -10.74 7.80 -13.06
C GLU A 234 -12.24 7.55 -13.15
N ASP A 235 -12.67 6.29 -12.97
CA ASP A 235 -14.07 5.89 -12.94
C ASP A 235 -14.85 6.51 -11.77
N TYR A 236 -14.19 6.78 -10.64
CA TYR A 236 -14.81 7.50 -9.53
C TYR A 236 -14.99 8.97 -9.86
N HIS A 237 -13.99 9.63 -10.42
CA HIS A 237 -14.05 11.04 -10.76
C HIS A 237 -15.04 11.34 -11.89
N SER A 238 -15.19 10.43 -12.87
CA SER A 238 -16.12 10.56 -13.98
C SER A 238 -17.60 10.40 -13.56
N THR A 239 -17.85 9.74 -12.43
CA THR A 239 -19.22 9.52 -11.89
C THR A 239 -19.64 10.56 -10.84
N LYS A 240 -18.77 11.49 -10.46
CA LYS A 240 -19.14 12.63 -9.63
C LYS A 240 -19.83 13.67 -10.49
N PRO A 241 -21.06 14.11 -10.13
CA PRO A 241 -21.76 15.18 -10.81
C PRO A 241 -21.03 16.54 -10.67
#